data_d128a0178233b644dab6ff5d59f4968b
#
_entry.id   d128a0178233b644dab6ff5d59f4968b
#
_cell.length_a   1.000
_cell.length_b   1.000
_cell.length_c   1.000
_cell.angle_alpha   90.00
_cell.angle_beta   90.00
_cell.angle_gamma   90.00
#
_symmetry.space_group_name_H-M   'P 1'
#
loop_
_entity.id
_entity.type
_entity.pdbx_description
1 polymer ?
#
loop_
_entity_poly.entity_id
_entity_poly.type
_entity_poly.pdbx_seq_one_letter_code
_entity_poly.pdbx_strand_id
1 'polypeptide(L)'
;MGTNELGKNLLDNAKILGRIALTTGLQMGTILGAKALYDSFFPRYEKRDIYTIFGEFDYSRVEKDLTRTTFFFPSGPWKLQGYFYPCHGAKKMVVICHGMHAGADDYIPFIAYFVHNGYAVFSYDCQGTYASEGDSTVGMCTPLVNLDHALNYIKNHRQLSRFKLFLFGHSWGGYAATSVLSLHKNICGCAAVAPFNSGYTLLVEKGEQYAGSFKDSLVGGFPKNFLEMYQALLFKDYTKLDAVKGINSTDVPVFIAHGTQDFVISFHHQSVISHKDEIRQNNVTYYVGTGAHAGHNTILHSERAVAYQKQVEKELKLLKKECDRELTQEEHAAFCRHVDHTLYSEVNAEMMQAILDMFNQCA
;
A
#
# COMPACT_ATOMS: atom_id res chain seq x y z
N MET A 1 30.82 -65.93 -8.67
CA MET A 1 30.48 -65.05 -7.53
C MET A 1 30.23 -63.58 -7.91
N GLY A 2 30.15 -63.20 -9.19
CA GLY A 2 30.07 -61.77 -9.59
C GLY A 2 28.69 -61.22 -9.99
N THR A 3 27.65 -62.06 -10.19
CA THR A 3 26.36 -61.62 -10.72
C THR A 3 25.38 -61.13 -9.65
N ASN A 4 25.58 -61.53 -8.39
CA ASN A 4 24.69 -61.18 -7.27
C ASN A 4 25.02 -59.79 -6.66
N GLU A 5 26.25 -59.36 -6.72
CA GLU A 5 26.67 -58.02 -6.23
C GLU A 5 26.28 -56.89 -7.20
N LEU A 6 26.39 -57.15 -8.50
CA LEU A 6 26.01 -56.17 -9.52
C LEU A 6 24.49 -55.86 -9.50
N GLY A 7 23.66 -56.90 -9.29
CA GLY A 7 22.23 -56.77 -9.15
C GLY A 7 21.81 -55.99 -7.89
N LYS A 8 22.55 -56.20 -6.77
CA LYS A 8 22.28 -55.50 -5.50
C LYS A 8 22.63 -54.02 -5.59
N ASN A 9 23.77 -53.69 -6.21
CA ASN A 9 24.18 -52.29 -6.44
C ASN A 9 23.26 -51.55 -7.36
N LEU A 10 22.69 -52.17 -8.42
CA LEU A 10 21.72 -51.56 -9.32
C LEU A 10 20.40 -51.27 -8.58
N LEU A 11 19.95 -52.18 -7.71
CA LEU A 11 18.74 -52.00 -6.93
C LEU A 11 18.88 -50.88 -5.86
N ASP A 12 20.00 -50.77 -5.23
CA ASP A 12 20.27 -49.71 -4.24
C ASP A 12 20.44 -48.34 -4.88
N ASN A 13 21.08 -48.27 -6.04
CA ASN A 13 21.15 -47.03 -6.83
C ASN A 13 19.76 -46.58 -7.34
N ALA A 14 18.91 -47.51 -7.75
CA ALA A 14 17.51 -47.19 -8.14
C ALA A 14 16.68 -46.68 -6.95
N LYS A 15 16.87 -47.21 -5.75
CA LYS A 15 16.23 -46.72 -4.51
C LYS A 15 16.76 -45.35 -4.11
N ILE A 16 18.03 -45.06 -4.26
CA ILE A 16 18.64 -43.76 -4.00
C ILE A 16 18.08 -42.72 -5.00
N LEU A 17 18.07 -43.04 -6.28
CA LEU A 17 17.50 -42.18 -7.32
C LEU A 17 15.99 -41.93 -7.10
N GLY A 18 15.22 -42.96 -6.70
CA GLY A 18 13.82 -42.83 -6.35
C GLY A 18 13.59 -41.92 -5.14
N ARG A 19 14.44 -42.01 -4.11
CA ARG A 19 14.37 -41.11 -2.94
C ARG A 19 14.73 -39.69 -3.31
N ILE A 20 15.77 -39.48 -4.11
CA ILE A 20 16.15 -38.15 -4.60
C ILE A 20 15.03 -37.56 -5.45
N ALA A 21 14.44 -38.29 -6.38
CA ALA A 21 13.34 -37.85 -7.17
C ALA A 21 12.08 -37.50 -6.34
N LEU A 22 11.78 -38.30 -5.32
CA LEU A 22 10.67 -38.06 -4.40
C LEU A 22 10.90 -36.80 -3.55
N THR A 23 12.12 -36.66 -2.97
CA THR A 23 12.45 -35.48 -2.16
C THR A 23 12.49 -34.20 -3.00
N THR A 24 13.03 -34.26 -4.21
CA THR A 24 13.05 -33.12 -5.14
C THR A 24 11.63 -32.76 -5.59
N GLY A 25 10.78 -33.74 -5.87
CA GLY A 25 9.37 -33.54 -6.22
C GLY A 25 8.58 -32.91 -5.07
N LEU A 26 8.78 -33.39 -3.83
CA LEU A 26 8.18 -32.81 -2.64
C LEU A 26 8.65 -31.35 -2.40
N GLN A 27 9.94 -31.07 -2.54
CA GLN A 27 10.50 -29.73 -2.40
C GLN A 27 9.95 -28.79 -3.49
N MET A 28 9.88 -29.24 -4.74
CA MET A 28 9.32 -28.47 -5.84
C MET A 28 7.83 -28.19 -5.62
N GLY A 29 7.06 -29.19 -5.15
CA GLY A 29 5.66 -29.02 -4.79
C GLY A 29 5.45 -28.00 -3.67
N THR A 30 6.33 -28.01 -2.65
CA THR A 30 6.31 -27.05 -1.55
C THR A 30 6.61 -25.63 -2.05
N ILE A 31 7.61 -25.46 -2.91
CA ILE A 31 7.97 -24.14 -3.50
C ILE A 31 6.83 -23.61 -4.37
N LEU A 32 6.23 -24.44 -5.22
CA LEU A 32 5.10 -24.02 -6.07
C LEU A 32 3.87 -23.68 -5.25
N GLY A 33 3.58 -24.45 -4.20
CA GLY A 33 2.49 -24.17 -3.26
C GLY A 33 2.72 -22.86 -2.49
N ALA A 34 3.94 -22.63 -2.03
CA ALA A 34 4.33 -21.40 -1.35
C ALA A 34 4.20 -20.18 -2.27
N LYS A 35 4.64 -20.32 -3.54
CA LYS A 35 4.47 -19.26 -4.55
C LYS A 35 2.99 -18.97 -4.81
N ALA A 36 2.18 -19.99 -5.03
CA ALA A 36 0.75 -19.83 -5.30
C ALA A 36 0.03 -19.14 -4.12
N LEU A 37 0.38 -19.52 -2.88
CA LEU A 37 -0.13 -18.87 -1.68
C LEU A 37 0.31 -17.40 -1.61
N TYR A 38 1.59 -17.11 -1.86
CA TYR A 38 2.10 -15.75 -1.90
C TYR A 38 1.35 -14.90 -2.94
N ASP A 39 1.25 -15.40 -4.18
CA ASP A 39 0.60 -14.68 -5.27
C ASP A 39 -0.90 -14.40 -4.97
N SER A 40 -1.56 -15.27 -4.19
CA SER A 40 -2.95 -15.07 -3.78
C SER A 40 -3.16 -13.85 -2.85
N PHE A 41 -2.12 -13.38 -2.18
CA PHE A 41 -2.18 -12.16 -1.36
C PHE A 41 -2.02 -10.88 -2.18
N PHE A 42 -1.55 -10.98 -3.42
CA PHE A 42 -1.24 -9.84 -4.27
C PHE A 42 -1.94 -9.92 -5.64
N PRO A 43 -3.27 -10.14 -5.67
CA PRO A 43 -3.99 -10.17 -6.94
C PRO A 43 -4.01 -8.79 -7.60
N ARG A 44 -4.51 -8.73 -8.82
CA ARG A 44 -4.90 -7.47 -9.46
C ARG A 44 -6.14 -6.91 -8.75
N TYR A 45 -6.19 -5.59 -8.58
CA TYR A 45 -7.34 -4.87 -8.04
C TYR A 45 -8.00 -4.03 -9.12
N GLU A 46 -9.23 -4.38 -9.45
CA GLU A 46 -10.04 -3.59 -10.38
C GLU A 46 -10.65 -2.39 -9.65
N LYS A 47 -10.92 -1.32 -10.41
CA LYS A 47 -11.59 -0.14 -9.88
C LYS A 47 -12.93 -0.57 -9.30
N ARG A 48 -13.23 -0.11 -8.10
CA ARG A 48 -14.49 -0.39 -7.44
C ARG A 48 -15.64 0.19 -8.26
N ASP A 49 -16.77 -0.50 -8.24
CA ASP A 49 -18.00 -0.01 -8.84
C ASP A 49 -18.41 1.30 -8.13
N ILE A 50 -18.77 2.32 -8.91
CA ILE A 50 -19.30 3.61 -8.41
C ILE A 50 -20.55 3.44 -7.56
N TYR A 51 -21.22 2.30 -7.65
CA TYR A 51 -22.40 1.93 -6.86
C TYR A 51 -22.06 1.22 -5.54
N THR A 52 -20.80 1.07 -5.19
CA THR A 52 -20.40 0.66 -3.84
C THR A 52 -20.27 1.88 -2.92
N ILE A 53 -20.38 1.68 -1.61
CA ILE A 53 -20.15 2.75 -0.62
C ILE A 53 -18.77 3.38 -0.82
N PHE A 54 -17.82 2.61 -1.32
CA PHE A 54 -16.46 3.04 -1.62
C PHE A 54 -16.28 3.64 -3.03
N GLY A 55 -17.30 3.61 -3.89
CA GLY A 55 -17.29 4.19 -5.24
C GLY A 55 -17.51 5.71 -5.28
N GLU A 56 -17.60 6.34 -4.13
CA GLU A 56 -17.74 7.77 -3.94
C GLU A 56 -16.54 8.60 -4.42
N PHE A 57 -15.36 7.98 -4.48
CA PHE A 57 -14.11 8.58 -4.94
C PHE A 57 -13.94 8.50 -6.46
N ASP A 58 -15.03 8.47 -7.23
CA ASP A 58 -14.94 8.59 -8.67
C ASP A 58 -14.70 10.04 -9.07
N TYR A 59 -13.73 10.27 -9.94
CA TYR A 59 -13.37 11.60 -10.43
C TYR A 59 -14.55 12.33 -11.07
N SER A 60 -15.49 11.64 -11.71
CA SER A 60 -16.67 12.25 -12.33
C SER A 60 -17.51 13.10 -11.36
N ARG A 61 -17.42 12.85 -10.06
CA ARG A 61 -18.12 13.60 -9.02
C ARG A 61 -17.47 14.95 -8.70
N VAL A 62 -16.19 15.10 -8.99
CA VAL A 62 -15.40 16.30 -8.67
C VAL A 62 -14.80 16.98 -9.90
N GLU A 63 -15.09 16.49 -11.11
CA GLU A 63 -14.51 17.00 -12.37
C GLU A 63 -14.78 18.47 -12.63
N LYS A 64 -15.88 19.01 -12.06
CA LYS A 64 -16.23 20.44 -12.18
C LYS A 64 -15.35 21.34 -11.32
N ASP A 65 -14.85 20.80 -10.21
CA ASP A 65 -14.10 21.55 -9.20
C ASP A 65 -12.60 21.24 -9.27
N LEU A 66 -12.25 20.10 -9.83
CA LEU A 66 -10.88 19.58 -9.85
C LEU A 66 -10.45 19.20 -11.27
N THR A 67 -9.70 20.05 -11.94
CA THR A 67 -9.14 19.71 -13.26
C THR A 67 -8.09 18.61 -13.15
N ARG A 68 -8.16 17.61 -14.03
CA ARG A 68 -7.22 16.49 -14.09
C ARG A 68 -6.71 16.24 -15.50
N THR A 69 -5.40 15.97 -15.64
CA THR A 69 -4.81 15.42 -16.85
C THR A 69 -4.36 13.98 -16.57
N THR A 70 -4.74 13.07 -17.45
CA THR A 70 -4.38 11.65 -17.36
C THR A 70 -3.31 11.30 -18.39
N PHE A 71 -2.38 10.42 -18.02
CA PHE A 71 -1.31 9.96 -18.90
C PHE A 71 -0.75 8.63 -18.40
N PHE A 72 0.04 7.96 -19.24
CA PHE A 72 0.77 6.77 -18.82
C PHE A 72 2.27 7.10 -18.70
N PHE A 73 2.92 6.51 -17.68
CA PHE A 73 4.37 6.59 -17.54
C PHE A 73 4.97 5.19 -17.29
N PRO A 74 6.24 4.95 -17.68
CA PRO A 74 6.85 3.64 -17.57
C PRO A 74 7.26 3.30 -16.13
N SER A 75 7.02 2.04 -15.74
CA SER A 75 7.50 1.45 -14.49
C SER A 75 7.96 0.02 -14.75
N GLY A 76 9.26 -0.16 -15.04
CA GLY A 76 9.81 -1.42 -15.52
C GLY A 76 9.16 -1.85 -16.85
N PRO A 77 8.59 -3.07 -16.94
CA PRO A 77 7.92 -3.54 -18.15
C PRO A 77 6.49 -2.98 -18.32
N TRP A 78 5.95 -2.31 -17.31
CA TRP A 78 4.55 -1.87 -17.25
C TRP A 78 4.40 -0.37 -17.46
N LYS A 79 3.22 0.04 -17.87
CA LYS A 79 2.79 1.43 -17.90
C LYS A 79 1.81 1.68 -16.75
N LEU A 80 2.11 2.67 -15.95
CA LEU A 80 1.24 3.09 -14.85
C LEU A 80 0.40 4.29 -15.27
N GLN A 81 -0.87 4.28 -14.90
CA GLN A 81 -1.76 5.41 -15.09
C GLN A 81 -1.43 6.50 -14.08
N GLY A 82 -1.00 7.66 -14.59
CA GLY A 82 -0.73 8.85 -13.82
C GLY A 82 -1.85 9.89 -13.96
N TYR A 83 -2.00 10.69 -12.92
CA TYR A 83 -2.98 11.76 -12.82
C TYR A 83 -2.30 13.03 -12.31
N PHE A 84 -2.38 14.09 -13.08
CA PHE A 84 -1.86 15.39 -12.68
C PHE A 84 -3.01 16.38 -12.47
N TYR A 85 -3.04 16.98 -11.31
CA TYR A 85 -3.99 18.00 -10.89
C TYR A 85 -3.26 19.34 -10.80
N PRO A 86 -3.42 20.22 -11.81
CA PRO A 86 -2.76 21.51 -11.81
C PRO A 86 -3.38 22.42 -10.74
N CYS A 87 -2.53 23.26 -10.14
CA CYS A 87 -2.98 24.40 -9.34
C CYS A 87 -2.33 25.67 -9.89
N HIS A 88 -3.14 26.68 -10.16
CA HIS A 88 -2.65 27.92 -10.75
C HIS A 88 -1.60 28.61 -9.87
N GLY A 89 -0.44 28.94 -10.44
CA GLY A 89 0.65 29.58 -9.71
C GLY A 89 1.44 28.67 -8.76
N ALA A 90 1.07 27.40 -8.62
CA ALA A 90 1.77 26.48 -7.73
C ALA A 90 3.24 26.29 -8.13
N LYS A 91 4.12 26.34 -7.14
CA LYS A 91 5.54 25.98 -7.24
C LYS A 91 5.88 24.68 -6.52
N LYS A 92 4.93 24.15 -5.76
CA LYS A 92 5.02 22.96 -4.93
C LYS A 92 4.04 21.91 -5.48
N MET A 93 4.44 20.64 -5.43
CA MET A 93 3.63 19.52 -5.86
C MET A 93 3.70 18.38 -4.85
N VAL A 94 2.54 17.86 -4.45
CA VAL A 94 2.46 16.66 -3.61
C VAL A 94 2.31 15.45 -4.53
N VAL A 95 3.16 14.45 -4.32
CA VAL A 95 3.02 13.12 -4.93
C VAL A 95 2.27 12.23 -3.94
N ILE A 96 1.08 11.77 -4.31
CA ILE A 96 0.22 10.95 -3.46
C ILE A 96 0.36 9.48 -3.84
N CYS A 97 0.68 8.65 -2.82
CA CYS A 97 0.85 7.21 -2.93
C CYS A 97 -0.29 6.51 -2.19
N HIS A 98 -1.12 5.75 -2.90
CA HIS A 98 -2.27 5.07 -2.33
C HIS A 98 -1.89 3.82 -1.52
N GLY A 99 -2.81 3.38 -0.64
CA GLY A 99 -2.71 2.14 0.13
C GLY A 99 -2.98 0.89 -0.72
N MET A 100 -2.76 -0.28 -0.12
CA MET A 100 -3.11 -1.56 -0.75
C MET A 100 -4.63 -1.65 -0.94
N HIS A 101 -5.08 -2.32 -1.99
CA HIS A 101 -6.49 -2.48 -2.37
C HIS A 101 -7.20 -1.17 -2.77
N ALA A 102 -6.44 -0.12 -3.06
CA ALA A 102 -6.93 1.17 -3.49
C ALA A 102 -6.28 1.60 -4.81
N GLY A 103 -6.75 2.71 -5.37
CA GLY A 103 -6.14 3.42 -6.48
C GLY A 103 -6.10 4.92 -6.22
N ALA A 104 -5.65 5.69 -7.20
CA ALA A 104 -5.50 7.14 -7.07
C ALA A 104 -6.83 7.86 -6.76
N ASP A 105 -7.93 7.41 -7.36
CA ASP A 105 -9.24 8.03 -7.17
C ASP A 105 -9.75 7.91 -5.72
N ASP A 106 -9.37 6.86 -4.97
CA ASP A 106 -9.74 6.72 -3.56
C ASP A 106 -9.11 7.81 -2.66
N TYR A 107 -8.16 8.58 -3.19
CA TYR A 107 -7.47 9.68 -2.49
C TYR A 107 -7.93 11.07 -2.95
N ILE A 108 -9.01 11.18 -3.74
CA ILE A 108 -9.57 12.45 -4.21
C ILE A 108 -9.80 13.47 -3.08
N PRO A 109 -10.31 13.13 -1.88
CA PRO A 109 -10.47 14.11 -0.81
C PRO A 109 -9.15 14.76 -0.39
N PHE A 110 -8.06 14.00 -0.34
CA PHE A 110 -6.72 14.49 -0.02
C PHE A 110 -6.12 15.29 -1.19
N ILE A 111 -6.35 14.84 -2.42
CA ILE A 111 -5.98 15.57 -3.64
C ILE A 111 -6.64 16.93 -3.65
N ALA A 112 -7.96 16.99 -3.43
CA ALA A 112 -8.73 18.23 -3.35
C ALA A 112 -8.20 19.15 -2.23
N TYR A 113 -7.93 18.59 -1.05
CA TYR A 113 -7.37 19.35 0.06
C TYR A 113 -6.05 20.04 -0.34
N PHE A 114 -5.11 19.34 -0.94
CA PHE A 114 -3.84 19.94 -1.35
C PHE A 114 -4.00 20.94 -2.49
N VAL A 115 -4.86 20.66 -3.49
CA VAL A 115 -5.09 21.59 -4.60
C VAL A 115 -5.72 22.89 -4.12
N HIS A 116 -6.71 22.82 -3.23
CA HIS A 116 -7.36 24.00 -2.64
C HIS A 116 -6.40 24.81 -1.74
N ASN A 117 -5.32 24.18 -1.25
CA ASN A 117 -4.28 24.84 -0.47
C ASN A 117 -3.04 25.25 -1.28
N GLY A 118 -3.15 25.32 -2.61
CA GLY A 118 -2.13 25.91 -3.47
C GLY A 118 -1.03 24.96 -3.94
N TYR A 119 -1.21 23.64 -3.81
CA TYR A 119 -0.29 22.64 -4.32
C TYR A 119 -0.82 22.02 -5.61
N ALA A 120 0.04 21.84 -6.60
CA ALA A 120 -0.26 20.85 -7.64
C ALA A 120 -0.18 19.44 -7.04
N VAL A 121 -0.89 18.48 -7.62
CA VAL A 121 -0.85 17.09 -7.15
C VAL A 121 -0.53 16.16 -8.31
N PHE A 122 0.33 15.20 -8.06
CA PHE A 122 0.59 14.04 -8.89
C PHE A 122 0.16 12.79 -8.13
N SER A 123 -0.72 12.00 -8.72
CA SER A 123 -1.11 10.69 -8.16
C SER A 123 -1.05 9.64 -9.26
N TYR A 124 -1.06 8.37 -8.91
CA TYR A 124 -1.00 7.27 -9.88
C TYR A 124 -1.59 6.01 -9.27
N ASP A 125 -2.04 5.12 -10.15
CA ASP A 125 -2.38 3.75 -9.78
C ASP A 125 -1.10 2.90 -9.79
N CYS A 126 -0.85 2.15 -8.73
CA CYS A 126 0.26 1.20 -8.68
C CYS A 126 0.07 0.08 -9.71
N GLN A 127 1.16 -0.61 -10.05
CA GLN A 127 1.11 -1.81 -10.88
C GLN A 127 0.04 -2.78 -10.37
N GLY A 128 -0.76 -3.31 -11.30
CA GLY A 128 -1.83 -4.26 -10.97
C GLY A 128 -3.00 -3.65 -10.21
N THR A 129 -3.15 -2.32 -10.23
CA THR A 129 -4.33 -1.63 -9.67
C THR A 129 -4.99 -0.76 -10.73
N TYR A 130 -6.30 -0.74 -10.70
CA TYR A 130 -7.20 0.10 -11.50
C TYR A 130 -6.79 0.21 -12.97
N ALA A 131 -6.44 1.41 -13.46
CA ALA A 131 -6.10 1.62 -14.87
C ALA A 131 -4.64 1.33 -15.23
N SER A 132 -3.79 1.00 -14.25
CA SER A 132 -2.41 0.61 -14.50
C SER A 132 -2.30 -0.81 -15.04
N GLU A 133 -1.26 -1.06 -15.85
CA GLU A 133 -0.92 -2.39 -16.35
C GLU A 133 -0.39 -3.29 -15.22
N GLY A 134 -0.33 -4.59 -15.48
CA GLY A 134 0.15 -5.64 -14.59
C GLY A 134 -0.96 -6.60 -14.16
N ASP A 135 -0.66 -7.89 -14.19
CA ASP A 135 -1.62 -8.96 -13.88
C ASP A 135 -1.82 -9.16 -12.36
N SER A 136 -0.96 -8.54 -11.56
CA SER A 136 -1.00 -8.59 -10.09
C SER A 136 -0.27 -7.40 -9.48
N THR A 137 -0.49 -7.18 -8.19
CA THR A 137 0.26 -6.19 -7.40
C THR A 137 1.62 -6.71 -6.92
N VAL A 138 2.01 -7.89 -7.29
CA VAL A 138 3.31 -8.57 -7.12
C VAL A 138 3.76 -8.75 -5.68
N GLY A 139 3.73 -7.70 -4.83
CA GLY A 139 4.17 -7.84 -3.44
C GLY A 139 4.41 -6.53 -2.70
N MET A 140 4.91 -6.67 -1.47
CA MET A 140 5.00 -5.56 -0.51
C MET A 140 5.87 -4.39 -0.98
N CYS A 141 6.92 -4.63 -1.77
CA CYS A 141 7.78 -3.56 -2.26
C CYS A 141 7.29 -2.88 -3.54
N THR A 142 6.19 -3.33 -4.15
CA THR A 142 5.67 -2.75 -5.40
C THR A 142 5.42 -1.24 -5.33
N PRO A 143 4.79 -0.66 -4.28
CA PRO A 143 4.58 0.78 -4.23
C PRO A 143 5.89 1.56 -4.14
N LEU A 144 6.91 1.01 -3.49
CA LEU A 144 8.24 1.63 -3.42
C LEU A 144 8.90 1.68 -4.81
N VAL A 145 8.84 0.58 -5.56
CA VAL A 145 9.34 0.51 -6.94
C VAL A 145 8.58 1.49 -7.85
N ASN A 146 7.26 1.52 -7.74
CA ASN A 146 6.41 2.39 -8.55
C ASN A 146 6.63 3.86 -8.21
N LEU A 147 6.81 4.21 -6.93
CA LEU A 147 7.10 5.57 -6.51
C LEU A 147 8.48 6.04 -6.99
N ASP A 148 9.50 5.19 -6.90
CA ASP A 148 10.84 5.50 -7.46
C ASP A 148 10.74 5.82 -8.95
N HIS A 149 10.03 5.00 -9.72
CA HIS A 149 9.82 5.23 -11.14
C HIS A 149 8.99 6.50 -11.41
N ALA A 150 7.96 6.79 -10.61
CA ALA A 150 7.16 8.00 -10.71
C ALA A 150 8.02 9.26 -10.46
N LEU A 151 8.87 9.24 -9.43
CA LEU A 151 9.77 10.35 -9.11
C LEU A 151 10.83 10.56 -10.20
N ASN A 152 11.36 9.47 -10.76
CA ASN A 152 12.27 9.53 -11.91
C ASN A 152 11.56 10.08 -13.16
N TYR A 153 10.31 9.69 -13.42
CA TYR A 153 9.50 10.26 -14.48
C TYR A 153 9.29 11.76 -14.28
N ILE A 154 8.86 12.19 -13.07
CA ILE A 154 8.67 13.61 -12.74
C ILE A 154 9.96 14.40 -12.95
N LYS A 155 11.11 13.91 -12.48
CA LYS A 155 12.40 14.53 -12.61
C LYS A 155 12.81 14.78 -14.08
N ASN A 156 12.44 13.87 -14.97
CA ASN A 156 12.78 13.93 -16.39
C ASN A 156 11.67 14.61 -17.24
N HIS A 157 10.52 14.93 -16.65
CA HIS A 157 9.43 15.54 -17.38
C HIS A 157 9.53 17.07 -17.38
N ARG A 158 9.58 17.70 -18.58
CA ARG A 158 9.84 19.14 -18.78
C ARG A 158 8.99 20.08 -17.91
N GLN A 159 7.72 19.74 -17.70
CA GLN A 159 6.81 20.59 -16.92
C GLN A 159 6.78 20.22 -15.44
N LEU A 160 6.91 18.92 -15.10
CA LEU A 160 6.78 18.45 -13.72
C LEU A 160 8.07 18.64 -12.91
N SER A 161 9.23 18.60 -13.55
CA SER A 161 10.54 18.75 -12.89
C SER A 161 10.79 20.11 -12.23
N ARG A 162 9.96 21.11 -12.54
CA ARG A 162 10.05 22.46 -11.97
C ARG A 162 9.45 22.59 -10.57
N PHE A 163 8.64 21.63 -10.13
CA PHE A 163 8.00 21.69 -8.82
C PHE A 163 8.94 21.24 -7.71
N LYS A 164 8.84 21.89 -6.55
CA LYS A 164 9.33 21.33 -5.28
C LYS A 164 8.45 20.17 -4.88
N LEU A 165 9.04 19.01 -4.59
CA LEU A 165 8.31 17.76 -4.39
C LEU A 165 8.10 17.46 -2.92
N PHE A 166 6.86 17.09 -2.60
CA PHE A 166 6.43 16.62 -1.30
C PHE A 166 5.76 15.25 -1.49
N LEU A 167 5.88 14.38 -0.52
CA LEU A 167 5.27 13.05 -0.55
C LEU A 167 4.13 12.97 0.48
N PHE A 168 3.02 12.37 0.08
CA PHE A 168 1.95 11.95 0.98
C PHE A 168 1.64 10.49 0.68
N GLY A 169 1.69 9.63 1.68
CA GLY A 169 1.37 8.22 1.51
C GLY A 169 0.60 7.64 2.69
N HIS A 170 -0.31 6.72 2.39
CA HIS A 170 -1.08 6.01 3.40
C HIS A 170 -0.76 4.51 3.36
N SER A 171 -0.58 3.87 4.52
CA SER A 171 -0.40 2.43 4.63
C SER A 171 0.76 1.93 3.74
N TRP A 172 0.46 1.14 2.73
CA TRP A 172 1.39 0.66 1.71
C TRP A 172 2.12 1.81 0.98
N GLY A 173 1.38 2.87 0.63
CA GLY A 173 1.94 4.11 0.09
C GLY A 173 2.77 4.89 1.11
N GLY A 174 2.43 4.81 2.40
CA GLY A 174 3.20 5.41 3.49
C GLY A 174 4.57 4.76 3.67
N TYR A 175 4.63 3.42 3.58
CA TYR A 175 5.89 2.68 3.51
C TYR A 175 6.73 3.13 2.31
N ALA A 176 6.12 3.24 1.13
CA ALA A 176 6.83 3.68 -0.06
C ALA A 176 7.37 5.11 0.09
N ALA A 177 6.55 6.05 0.55
CA ALA A 177 6.91 7.46 0.72
C ALA A 177 8.09 7.66 1.68
N THR A 178 8.13 6.91 2.78
CA THR A 178 9.23 6.98 3.75
C THR A 178 10.49 6.26 3.26
N SER A 179 10.35 5.06 2.69
CA SER A 179 11.50 4.25 2.25
C SER A 179 12.23 4.85 1.05
N VAL A 180 11.49 5.51 0.13
CA VAL A 180 12.06 6.11 -1.09
C VAL A 180 12.99 7.30 -0.81
N LEU A 181 12.94 7.89 0.39
CA LEU A 181 13.83 8.97 0.82
C LEU A 181 15.32 8.57 0.77
N SER A 182 15.62 7.27 0.86
CA SER A 182 16.98 6.75 0.64
C SER A 182 17.47 6.98 -0.79
N LEU A 183 16.58 7.01 -1.77
CA LEU A 183 16.89 7.06 -3.20
C LEU A 183 16.80 8.49 -3.77
N HIS A 184 15.92 9.34 -3.24
CA HIS A 184 15.62 10.67 -3.77
C HIS A 184 15.93 11.78 -2.78
N LYS A 185 16.95 12.58 -3.10
CA LYS A 185 17.41 13.71 -2.25
C LYS A 185 16.76 15.05 -2.60
N ASN A 186 15.90 15.09 -3.62
CA ASN A 186 15.20 16.29 -4.08
C ASN A 186 13.77 16.41 -3.52
N ILE A 187 13.41 15.60 -2.54
CA ILE A 187 12.14 15.70 -1.80
C ILE A 187 12.30 16.80 -0.75
N CYS A 188 11.25 17.62 -0.56
CA CYS A 188 11.26 18.74 0.38
C CYS A 188 10.56 18.41 1.71
N GLY A 189 9.67 17.42 1.72
CA GLY A 189 8.97 16.95 2.92
C GLY A 189 8.18 15.68 2.63
N CYS A 190 7.92 14.88 3.66
CA CYS A 190 7.21 13.61 3.54
C CYS A 190 6.19 13.47 4.66
N ALA A 191 4.95 13.12 4.31
CA ALA A 191 3.91 12.75 5.28
C ALA A 191 3.46 11.31 5.01
N ALA A 192 3.51 10.48 6.05
CA ALA A 192 3.11 9.09 5.97
C ALA A 192 2.08 8.78 7.07
N VAL A 193 0.90 8.30 6.64
CA VAL A 193 -0.20 7.93 7.53
C VAL A 193 -0.28 6.41 7.61
N ALA A 194 -0.29 5.87 8.81
CA ALA A 194 -0.28 4.44 9.12
C ALA A 194 0.80 3.64 8.35
N PRO A 195 2.06 4.14 8.23
CA PRO A 195 3.11 3.42 7.53
C PRO A 195 3.62 2.24 8.36
N PHE A 196 4.03 1.17 7.68
CA PHE A 196 4.86 0.11 8.27
C PHE A 196 6.34 0.31 7.93
N ASN A 197 7.22 -0.28 8.74
CA ASN A 197 8.65 -0.10 8.57
C ASN A 197 9.19 -0.91 7.38
N SER A 198 8.95 -2.23 7.32
CA SER A 198 9.55 -3.12 6.33
C SER A 198 8.51 -4.05 5.72
N GLY A 199 8.50 -4.14 4.38
CA GLY A 199 7.60 -5.05 3.66
C GLY A 199 7.84 -6.52 4.00
N TYR A 200 9.09 -6.93 4.18
CA TYR A 200 9.42 -8.30 4.54
C TYR A 200 8.94 -8.66 5.96
N THR A 201 9.25 -7.82 6.95
CA THR A 201 8.88 -8.11 8.34
C THR A 201 7.37 -8.08 8.56
N LEU A 202 6.65 -7.17 7.89
CA LEU A 202 5.19 -7.16 7.92
C LEU A 202 4.60 -8.44 7.31
N LEU A 203 5.15 -8.90 6.18
CA LEU A 203 4.68 -10.12 5.52
C LEU A 203 4.90 -11.35 6.39
N VAL A 204 6.05 -11.43 7.09
CA VAL A 204 6.33 -12.50 8.07
C VAL A 204 5.32 -12.45 9.22
N GLU A 205 5.09 -11.27 9.82
CA GLU A 205 4.12 -11.10 10.92
C GLU A 205 2.72 -11.54 10.50
N LYS A 206 2.27 -11.10 9.32
CA LYS A 206 0.95 -11.51 8.79
C LYS A 206 0.89 -13.00 8.53
N GLY A 207 1.93 -13.59 7.94
CA GLY A 207 2.03 -15.03 7.74
C GLY A 207 1.94 -15.80 9.07
N GLU A 208 2.63 -15.34 10.12
CA GLU A 208 2.55 -15.94 11.46
C GLU A 208 1.16 -15.80 12.10
N GLN A 209 0.47 -14.68 11.90
CA GLN A 209 -0.91 -14.48 12.38
C GLN A 209 -1.90 -15.44 11.69
N TYR A 210 -1.78 -15.61 10.36
CA TYR A 210 -2.62 -16.54 9.60
C TYR A 210 -2.28 -18.01 9.88
N ALA A 211 -1.01 -18.33 10.11
CA ALA A 211 -0.53 -19.68 10.43
C ALA A 211 -0.78 -20.08 11.90
N GLY A 212 -1.25 -19.18 12.75
CA GLY A 212 -1.33 -19.37 14.20
C GLY A 212 -2.08 -20.63 14.67
N SER A 213 -3.01 -21.18 13.84
CA SER A 213 -3.69 -22.45 14.08
C SER A 213 -2.96 -23.66 13.45
N PHE A 214 -1.90 -23.46 12.68
CA PHE A 214 -1.17 -24.48 11.92
C PHE A 214 0.32 -24.57 12.29
N LYS A 215 0.74 -23.92 13.39
CA LYS A 215 2.16 -23.87 13.81
C LYS A 215 2.83 -25.25 13.94
N ASP A 216 2.04 -26.27 14.20
CA ASP A 216 2.51 -27.67 14.43
C ASP A 216 2.31 -28.58 13.21
N SER A 217 1.80 -28.11 12.08
CA SER A 217 1.69 -28.91 10.88
C SER A 217 2.91 -28.70 9.97
N LEU A 218 3.39 -29.79 9.33
CA LEU A 218 4.48 -29.77 8.35
C LEU A 218 4.26 -28.80 7.16
N VAL A 219 3.07 -28.22 7.04
CA VAL A 219 2.65 -27.25 6.01
C VAL A 219 2.58 -25.82 6.57
N GLY A 220 2.62 -25.64 7.91
CA GLY A 220 2.39 -24.34 8.60
C GLY A 220 3.59 -23.40 8.65
N GLY A 221 4.77 -23.82 8.25
CA GLY A 221 5.92 -22.95 8.11
C GLY A 221 6.09 -22.51 6.67
N PHE A 222 5.52 -21.38 6.27
CA PHE A 222 6.05 -20.66 5.11
C PHE A 222 7.55 -20.48 5.41
N PRO A 223 8.48 -21.11 4.69
CA PRO A 223 9.88 -21.04 5.09
C PRO A 223 10.28 -19.57 4.98
N LYS A 224 10.61 -18.92 6.11
CA LYS A 224 11.07 -17.51 6.12
C LYS A 224 12.16 -17.30 5.05
N ASN A 225 13.05 -18.26 4.90
CA ASN A 225 14.11 -18.25 3.89
C ASN A 225 13.56 -18.25 2.44
N PHE A 226 12.47 -18.98 2.17
CA PHE A 226 11.84 -18.94 0.85
C PHE A 226 11.24 -17.56 0.58
N LEU A 227 10.55 -17.00 1.55
CA LEU A 227 9.92 -15.68 1.45
C LEU A 227 10.97 -14.59 1.20
N GLU A 228 12.07 -14.61 1.97
CA GLU A 228 13.19 -13.68 1.79
C GLU A 228 13.81 -13.81 0.40
N MET A 229 14.13 -15.04 0.00
CA MET A 229 14.68 -15.33 -1.33
C MET A 229 13.72 -14.89 -2.45
N TYR A 230 12.42 -15.17 -2.31
CA TYR A 230 11.42 -14.83 -3.33
C TYR A 230 11.23 -13.33 -3.42
N GLN A 231 11.17 -12.60 -2.30
CA GLN A 231 11.15 -11.14 -2.28
C GLN A 231 12.41 -10.55 -2.96
N ALA A 232 13.60 -11.09 -2.63
CA ALA A 232 14.85 -10.63 -3.26
C ALA A 232 14.88 -10.89 -4.76
N LEU A 233 14.30 -12.00 -5.23
CA LEU A 233 14.16 -12.31 -6.66
C LEU A 233 13.24 -11.30 -7.37
N LEU A 234 12.10 -10.96 -6.75
CA LEU A 234 11.10 -10.05 -7.31
C LEU A 234 11.58 -8.59 -7.30
N PHE A 235 12.18 -8.14 -6.20
CA PHE A 235 12.38 -6.73 -5.92
C PHE A 235 13.86 -6.31 -5.78
N LYS A 236 14.79 -7.27 -5.84
CA LYS A 236 16.24 -7.01 -5.81
C LYS A 236 16.60 -6.10 -4.60
N ASP A 237 17.31 -5.02 -4.88
CA ASP A 237 17.81 -4.10 -3.85
C ASP A 237 16.72 -3.32 -3.12
N TYR A 238 15.51 -3.22 -3.66
CA TYR A 238 14.39 -2.57 -2.95
C TYR A 238 14.00 -3.30 -1.67
N THR A 239 14.26 -4.60 -1.55
CA THR A 239 14.02 -5.36 -0.31
C THR A 239 14.90 -4.93 0.86
N LYS A 240 16.01 -4.25 0.59
CA LYS A 240 16.95 -3.74 1.60
C LYS A 240 16.54 -2.38 2.16
N LEU A 241 15.55 -1.73 1.53
CA LEU A 241 15.03 -0.41 1.91
C LEU A 241 13.87 -0.59 2.87
N ASP A 242 13.85 0.27 3.88
CA ASP A 242 12.77 0.35 4.86
C ASP A 242 12.54 1.81 5.27
N ALA A 243 11.44 2.06 5.98
CA ALA A 243 11.05 3.41 6.37
C ALA A 243 12.07 4.07 7.30
N VAL A 244 12.60 3.36 8.30
CA VAL A 244 13.61 3.88 9.24
C VAL A 244 14.88 4.27 8.50
N LYS A 245 15.38 3.43 7.58
CA LYS A 245 16.54 3.77 6.75
C LYS A 245 16.27 4.98 5.87
N GLY A 246 15.08 5.04 5.26
CA GLY A 246 14.67 6.19 4.45
C GLY A 246 14.69 7.49 5.24
N ILE A 247 14.04 7.51 6.40
CA ILE A 247 14.00 8.66 7.29
C ILE A 247 15.39 9.04 7.77
N ASN A 248 16.20 8.09 8.21
CA ASN A 248 17.56 8.32 8.69
C ASN A 248 18.54 8.78 7.59
N SER A 249 18.17 8.66 6.33
CA SER A 249 19.00 9.07 5.18
C SER A 249 18.80 10.50 4.72
N THR A 250 17.92 11.26 5.39
CA THR A 250 17.52 12.61 4.97
C THR A 250 17.30 13.55 6.16
N ASP A 251 17.51 14.86 5.92
CA ASP A 251 17.22 15.92 6.89
C ASP A 251 15.87 16.62 6.61
N VAL A 252 15.11 16.17 5.60
CA VAL A 252 13.82 16.78 5.28
C VAL A 252 12.77 16.48 6.36
N PRO A 253 11.83 17.42 6.63
CA PRO A 253 10.76 17.17 7.59
C PRO A 253 9.91 15.96 7.20
N VAL A 254 9.67 15.09 8.18
CA VAL A 254 8.84 13.89 8.04
C VAL A 254 7.72 13.92 9.06
N PHE A 255 6.49 13.69 8.61
CA PHE A 255 5.31 13.58 9.46
C PHE A 255 4.84 12.12 9.46
N ILE A 256 4.75 11.52 10.62
CA ILE A 256 4.29 10.14 10.82
C ILE A 256 3.01 10.16 11.65
N ALA A 257 1.90 9.74 11.05
CA ALA A 257 0.64 9.55 11.76
C ALA A 257 0.32 8.06 11.93
N HIS A 258 -0.17 7.66 13.12
CA HIS A 258 -0.60 6.26 13.34
C HIS A 258 -1.69 6.18 14.39
N GLY A 259 -2.71 5.34 14.14
CA GLY A 259 -3.80 5.08 15.10
C GLY A 259 -3.43 4.04 16.14
N THR A 260 -3.75 4.29 17.41
CA THR A 260 -3.41 3.39 18.52
C THR A 260 -4.13 2.04 18.51
N GLN A 261 -5.23 1.92 17.75
CA GLN A 261 -6.02 0.70 17.57
C GLN A 261 -6.02 0.25 16.10
N ASP A 262 -4.89 0.45 15.43
CA ASP A 262 -4.71 -0.04 14.07
C ASP A 262 -4.54 -1.58 14.09
N PHE A 263 -5.54 -2.30 13.56
CA PHE A 263 -5.53 -3.77 13.45
C PHE A 263 -4.90 -4.27 12.15
N VAL A 264 -4.65 -3.36 11.18
CA VAL A 264 -4.00 -3.70 9.92
C VAL A 264 -2.49 -3.66 10.08
N ILE A 265 -1.97 -2.53 10.56
CA ILE A 265 -0.57 -2.34 10.91
C ILE A 265 -0.47 -2.05 12.40
N SER A 266 -0.08 -3.05 13.19
CA SER A 266 -0.04 -2.92 14.64
C SER A 266 0.80 -1.72 15.08
N PHE A 267 0.22 -0.86 15.91
CA PHE A 267 0.88 0.31 16.48
C PHE A 267 2.18 -0.06 17.23
N HIS A 268 2.22 -1.22 17.86
CA HIS A 268 3.33 -1.66 18.73
C HIS A 268 4.34 -2.59 18.04
N HIS A 269 4.12 -2.99 16.77
CA HIS A 269 4.97 -3.96 16.09
C HIS A 269 5.61 -3.38 14.82
N GLN A 270 4.90 -3.42 13.69
CA GLN A 270 5.48 -3.05 12.39
C GLN A 270 5.26 -1.59 11.98
N SER A 271 4.54 -0.81 12.78
CA SER A 271 4.38 0.63 12.49
C SER A 271 5.73 1.35 12.57
N VAL A 272 5.92 2.40 11.76
CA VAL A 272 7.12 3.24 11.88
C VAL A 272 7.23 3.88 13.28
N ILE A 273 6.10 4.17 13.91
CA ILE A 273 6.08 4.76 15.26
C ILE A 273 6.64 3.82 16.33
N SER A 274 6.49 2.50 16.17
CA SER A 274 7.09 1.53 17.09
C SER A 274 8.62 1.46 16.99
N HIS A 275 9.17 1.95 15.88
CA HIS A 275 10.61 2.05 15.61
C HIS A 275 11.18 3.44 15.86
N LYS A 276 10.46 4.33 16.58
CA LYS A 276 10.88 5.72 16.80
C LYS A 276 12.26 5.84 17.46
N ASP A 277 12.64 4.90 18.30
CA ASP A 277 13.94 4.89 18.98
C ASP A 277 15.11 4.52 18.04
N GLU A 278 14.82 3.96 16.86
CA GLU A 278 15.79 3.68 15.81
C GLU A 278 15.94 4.88 14.84
N ILE A 279 15.02 5.84 14.91
CA ILE A 279 15.04 7.06 14.11
C ILE A 279 15.96 8.07 14.80
N ARG A 280 17.06 8.43 14.14
CA ARG A 280 18.11 9.30 14.66
C ARG A 280 17.93 10.76 14.30
N GLN A 281 17.01 11.05 13.39
CA GLN A 281 16.76 12.40 12.89
C GLN A 281 15.78 13.17 13.78
N ASN A 282 16.06 14.44 14.03
CA ASN A 282 15.21 15.32 14.83
C ASN A 282 14.11 16.02 14.00
N ASN A 283 13.98 15.68 12.73
CA ASN A 283 13.06 16.28 11.78
C ASN A 283 11.74 15.51 11.63
N VAL A 284 11.42 14.61 12.58
CA VAL A 284 10.20 13.80 12.55
C VAL A 284 9.17 14.31 13.54
N THR A 285 7.98 14.61 13.02
CA THR A 285 6.78 14.93 13.82
C THR A 285 5.86 13.70 13.88
N TYR A 286 5.40 13.35 15.06
CA TYR A 286 4.50 12.22 15.28
C TYR A 286 3.09 12.70 15.64
N TYR A 287 2.08 12.14 14.95
CA TYR A 287 0.66 12.30 15.26
C TYR A 287 0.09 10.96 15.69
N VAL A 288 -0.39 10.87 16.92
CA VAL A 288 -0.94 9.64 17.49
C VAL A 288 -2.46 9.74 17.51
N GLY A 289 -3.13 8.98 16.63
CA GLY A 289 -4.58 8.93 16.54
C GLY A 289 -5.19 8.11 17.69
N THR A 290 -6.12 8.70 18.43
CA THR A 290 -6.88 8.06 19.51
C THR A 290 -8.39 8.24 19.27
N GLY A 291 -9.24 7.57 20.04
CA GLY A 291 -10.70 7.72 19.93
C GLY A 291 -11.22 7.39 18.54
N ALA A 292 -11.84 8.34 17.87
CA ALA A 292 -12.34 8.17 16.49
C ALA A 292 -11.20 7.93 15.49
N HIS A 293 -10.03 8.51 15.72
CA HIS A 293 -8.86 8.42 14.83
C HIS A 293 -7.93 7.23 15.17
N ALA A 294 -8.36 6.29 16.00
CA ALA A 294 -7.49 5.21 16.49
C ALA A 294 -7.23 4.10 15.46
N GLY A 295 -8.04 3.96 14.42
CA GLY A 295 -7.94 2.86 13.44
C GLY A 295 -7.14 3.20 12.20
N HIS A 296 -6.85 2.17 11.38
CA HIS A 296 -6.04 2.24 10.18
C HIS A 296 -6.51 3.29 9.17
N ASN A 297 -7.80 3.27 8.83
CA ASN A 297 -8.39 4.21 7.88
C ASN A 297 -9.07 5.38 8.60
N THR A 298 -9.58 5.17 9.82
CA THR A 298 -10.33 6.22 10.52
C THR A 298 -9.45 7.41 10.92
N ILE A 299 -8.15 7.23 11.03
CA ILE A 299 -7.18 8.32 11.25
C ILE A 299 -7.21 9.37 10.11
N LEU A 300 -7.58 8.96 8.90
CA LEU A 300 -7.67 9.82 7.72
C LEU A 300 -8.89 10.73 7.74
N HIS A 301 -9.93 10.39 8.49
CA HIS A 301 -11.25 11.01 8.43
C HIS A 301 -11.56 11.84 9.68
N SER A 302 -12.45 12.81 9.53
CA SER A 302 -12.97 13.57 10.67
C SER A 302 -13.78 12.69 11.64
N GLU A 303 -13.94 13.10 12.89
CA GLU A 303 -14.79 12.36 13.84
C GLU A 303 -16.23 12.22 13.34
N ARG A 304 -16.75 13.25 12.66
CA ARG A 304 -18.09 13.24 12.06
C ARG A 304 -18.19 12.21 10.94
N ALA A 305 -17.18 12.16 10.08
CA ALA A 305 -17.10 11.16 9.02
C ALA A 305 -17.04 9.75 9.60
N VAL A 306 -16.20 9.51 10.61
CA VAL A 306 -16.09 8.19 11.26
C VAL A 306 -17.40 7.77 11.91
N ALA A 307 -18.11 8.69 12.56
CA ALA A 307 -19.44 8.40 13.13
C ALA A 307 -20.46 8.07 12.03
N TYR A 308 -20.44 8.83 10.94
CA TYR A 308 -21.35 8.62 9.82
C TYR A 308 -21.04 7.33 9.07
N GLN A 309 -19.77 7.00 8.84
CA GLN A 309 -19.35 5.72 8.24
C GLN A 309 -19.90 4.52 9.02
N LYS A 310 -19.78 4.55 10.36
CA LYS A 310 -20.35 3.50 11.23
C LYS A 310 -21.88 3.42 11.13
N GLN A 311 -22.56 4.55 10.99
CA GLN A 311 -24.00 4.59 10.76
C GLN A 311 -24.37 3.94 9.42
N VAL A 312 -23.72 4.34 8.33
CA VAL A 312 -23.93 3.81 6.98
C VAL A 312 -23.66 2.30 6.94
N GLU A 313 -22.57 1.83 7.55
CA GLU A 313 -22.27 0.39 7.64
C GLU A 313 -23.36 -0.38 8.40
N LYS A 314 -23.87 0.18 9.49
CA LYS A 314 -24.96 -0.41 10.28
C LYS A 314 -26.25 -0.49 9.48
N GLU A 315 -26.60 0.57 8.76
CA GLU A 315 -27.80 0.63 7.90
C GLU A 315 -27.72 -0.40 6.78
N LEU A 316 -26.58 -0.48 6.09
CA LEU A 316 -26.34 -1.49 5.04
C LEU A 316 -26.45 -2.92 5.58
N LYS A 317 -25.89 -3.17 6.77
CA LYS A 317 -25.98 -4.48 7.42
C LYS A 317 -27.41 -4.86 7.81
N LEU A 318 -28.20 -3.88 8.25
CA LEU A 318 -29.62 -4.09 8.54
C LEU A 318 -30.42 -4.39 7.27
N LEU A 319 -30.19 -3.63 6.20
CA LEU A 319 -30.83 -3.84 4.90
C LEU A 319 -30.53 -5.25 4.35
N LYS A 320 -29.27 -5.69 4.40
CA LYS A 320 -28.87 -7.06 4.01
C LYS A 320 -29.58 -8.11 4.84
N LYS A 321 -29.74 -7.89 6.14
CA LYS A 321 -30.43 -8.81 7.04
C LYS A 321 -31.95 -8.88 6.75
N GLU A 322 -32.57 -7.75 6.45
CA GLU A 322 -33.98 -7.66 6.11
C GLU A 322 -34.29 -8.38 4.78
N CYS A 323 -33.40 -8.28 3.80
CA CYS A 323 -33.53 -8.98 2.53
C CYS A 323 -33.29 -10.49 2.63
N ASP A 324 -32.64 -10.98 3.69
CA ASP A 324 -32.22 -12.38 3.91
C ASP A 324 -31.43 -12.98 2.72
N ARG A 325 -30.73 -12.10 1.98
CA ARG A 325 -29.86 -12.43 0.83
C ARG A 325 -28.88 -11.30 0.57
N GLU A 326 -27.91 -11.55 -0.29
CA GLU A 326 -27.10 -10.47 -0.83
C GLU A 326 -27.97 -9.51 -1.65
N LEU A 327 -27.65 -8.21 -1.53
CA LEU A 327 -28.34 -7.17 -2.29
C LEU A 327 -28.00 -7.29 -3.77
N THR A 328 -28.98 -7.03 -4.62
CA THR A 328 -28.74 -6.85 -6.04
C THR A 328 -27.92 -5.58 -6.29
N GLN A 329 -27.30 -5.45 -7.46
CA GLN A 329 -26.55 -4.27 -7.84
C GLN A 329 -27.44 -3.00 -7.81
N GLU A 330 -28.71 -3.13 -8.19
CA GLU A 330 -29.67 -2.03 -8.20
C GLU A 330 -30.04 -1.57 -6.77
N GLU A 331 -30.27 -2.51 -5.85
CA GLU A 331 -30.52 -2.21 -4.44
C GLU A 331 -29.30 -1.57 -3.77
N HIS A 332 -28.12 -2.06 -4.08
CA HIS A 332 -26.85 -1.44 -3.63
C HIS A 332 -26.71 -0.03 -4.15
N ALA A 333 -26.94 0.18 -5.44
CA ALA A 333 -26.89 1.51 -6.07
C ALA A 333 -27.94 2.46 -5.48
N ALA A 334 -29.14 1.94 -5.18
CA ALA A 334 -30.20 2.73 -4.52
C ALA A 334 -29.76 3.18 -3.12
N PHE A 335 -29.19 2.28 -2.33
CA PHE A 335 -28.64 2.60 -1.01
C PHE A 335 -27.53 3.65 -1.11
N CYS A 336 -26.54 3.46 -2.01
CA CYS A 336 -25.42 4.40 -2.16
C CYS A 336 -25.83 5.80 -2.58
N ARG A 337 -26.93 5.95 -3.34
CA ARG A 337 -27.47 7.29 -3.70
C ARG A 337 -27.98 8.11 -2.51
N HIS A 338 -28.27 7.46 -1.36
CA HIS A 338 -28.71 8.14 -0.13
C HIS A 338 -27.56 8.49 0.81
N VAL A 339 -26.35 8.00 0.53
CA VAL A 339 -25.18 8.32 1.33
C VAL A 339 -24.72 9.76 1.03
N ASP A 340 -24.50 10.55 2.08
CA ASP A 340 -23.83 11.85 1.95
C ASP A 340 -22.30 11.58 1.80
N HIS A 341 -21.86 11.52 0.55
CA HIS A 341 -20.49 11.21 0.20
C HIS A 341 -19.50 12.28 0.69
N THR A 342 -19.92 13.54 0.76
CA THR A 342 -19.08 14.63 1.26
C THR A 342 -18.78 14.44 2.74
N LEU A 343 -19.80 14.13 3.54
CA LEU A 343 -19.63 13.84 4.95
C LEU A 343 -18.86 12.52 5.17
N TYR A 344 -19.17 11.48 4.39
CA TYR A 344 -18.51 10.17 4.50
C TYR A 344 -16.99 10.26 4.29
N SER A 345 -16.54 11.13 3.38
CA SER A 345 -15.14 11.29 2.99
C SER A 345 -14.44 12.51 3.64
N GLU A 346 -15.12 13.19 4.58
CA GLU A 346 -14.55 14.37 5.23
C GLU A 346 -13.22 14.03 5.90
N VAL A 347 -12.15 14.75 5.51
CA VAL A 347 -10.79 14.46 5.97
C VAL A 347 -10.56 14.91 7.42
N ASN A 348 -9.63 14.29 8.10
CA ASN A 348 -9.13 14.73 9.42
C ASN A 348 -8.42 16.08 9.26
N ALA A 349 -9.16 17.16 9.48
CA ALA A 349 -8.67 18.52 9.24
C ALA A 349 -7.49 18.89 10.13
N GLU A 350 -7.44 18.42 11.37
CA GLU A 350 -6.32 18.66 12.29
C GLU A 350 -5.02 18.05 11.74
N MET A 351 -5.06 16.76 11.40
CA MET A 351 -3.90 16.07 10.84
C MET A 351 -3.46 16.68 9.51
N MET A 352 -4.41 16.96 8.62
CA MET A 352 -4.11 17.53 7.31
C MET A 352 -3.55 18.95 7.42
N GLN A 353 -4.04 19.75 8.36
CA GLN A 353 -3.49 21.08 8.62
C GLN A 353 -2.06 21.00 9.15
N ALA A 354 -1.77 20.08 10.08
CA ALA A 354 -0.42 19.89 10.61
C ALA A 354 0.57 19.46 9.50
N ILE A 355 0.12 18.59 8.58
CA ILE A 355 0.92 18.22 7.39
C ILE A 355 1.16 19.43 6.49
N LEU A 356 0.12 20.21 6.21
CA LEU A 356 0.20 21.41 5.36
C LEU A 356 1.15 22.45 5.95
N ASP A 357 1.07 22.69 7.27
CA ASP A 357 1.93 23.63 7.98
C ASP A 357 3.40 23.21 7.90
N MET A 358 3.68 21.91 8.10
CA MET A 358 5.03 21.37 7.89
C MET A 358 5.51 21.58 6.46
N PHE A 359 4.67 21.27 5.45
CA PHE A 359 5.04 21.44 4.03
C PHE A 359 5.25 22.92 3.66
N ASN A 360 4.51 23.84 4.29
CA ASN A 360 4.65 25.28 4.05
C ASN A 360 5.95 25.85 4.63
N GLN A 361 6.45 25.27 5.71
CA GLN A 361 7.73 25.67 6.31
C GLN A 361 8.94 25.21 5.49
N CYS A 362 8.78 24.23 4.60
CA CYS A 362 9.82 23.76 3.69
C CYS A 362 9.91 24.71 2.48
N ALA A 363 10.69 25.76 2.60
CA ALA A 363 10.81 26.82 1.57
C ALA A 363 11.62 26.39 0.33
#